data_e99c6af331209205b7c6853551171a90
#
_entry.id   e99c6af331209205b7c6853551171a90
#
_cell.length_a   1.000
_cell.length_b   1.000
_cell.length_c   1.000
_cell.angle_alpha   90.00
_cell.angle_beta   90.00
_cell.angle_gamma   90.00
#
_symmetry.space_group_name_H-M   'P 1'
#
loop_
_entity.id
_entity.type
_entity.pdbx_description
1 polymer ?
#
loop_
_entity_poly.entity_id
_entity_poly.type
_entity_poly.pdbx_seq_one_letter_code
_entity_poly.pdbx_strand_id
1 'polypeptide(L)'
;MSERILLLLMELFAIAARGSKEDELARRNMEEEFLNQTLEKEKANSFLAFYDKCLKEYHQGTDANDDGAVSRSNRIGAISTDLNEALTQKQKMVVMVRLVEYVFVASAIQNEELAFLNSICNALKVPESDYQVLFSLASSAKEFSGNQALVICAADAESQSSHKITNPQLNGEIHVAIAESANMYFIRYYGSDELSLNGISINDHKVHLFGPGAIIRGEKIDPIYYSDVEKAFVQNSSKQKIEYKVDQITYHFPGNKVGLHELSFTENGGRLVGIMGGSGAGKSTLLNVLNGNAKPSNGSVCINSTDLHKNPKALEGVVGFVSQSDLLMEDLTVYQNLFFNAELCFAQSSKATIEQKVNDTLKDLGLYEAKDLKVGNPLEKIISGGQRKRLNIALELIREPGVLFLDEPTSGLSSSDSEVILDLLKSLALKGKLIFVVIHQPSSQIFKLFDKLILLDKGGYPIYQGNPV
;
A
#
# COMPACT_ATOMS: atom_id res chain seq x y z
N MET A 1 -19.17 -5.00 -0.16
CA MET A 1 -19.42 -6.46 -0.13
C MET A 1 -20.88 -6.69 -0.49
N SER A 2 -21.22 -7.72 -1.29
CA SER A 2 -22.64 -7.98 -1.62
C SER A 2 -23.38 -8.52 -0.38
N GLU A 3 -24.69 -8.28 -0.30
CA GLU A 3 -25.53 -8.77 0.82
C GLU A 3 -25.45 -10.30 0.97
N ARG A 4 -25.35 -11.04 -0.16
CA ARG A 4 -25.16 -12.50 -0.16
C ARG A 4 -23.88 -12.92 0.55
N ILE A 5 -22.76 -12.24 0.29
CA ILE A 5 -21.47 -12.56 0.93
C ILE A 5 -21.54 -12.29 2.44
N LEU A 6 -22.15 -11.20 2.85
CA LEU A 6 -22.33 -10.89 4.29
C LEU A 6 -23.17 -11.95 5.01
N LEU A 7 -24.25 -12.45 4.41
CA LEU A 7 -25.04 -13.55 4.97
C LEU A 7 -24.22 -14.82 5.14
N LEU A 8 -23.40 -15.19 4.13
CA LEU A 8 -22.51 -16.36 4.22
C LEU A 8 -21.45 -16.20 5.32
N LEU A 9 -20.93 -14.99 5.51
CA LEU A 9 -19.99 -14.71 6.60
C LEU A 9 -20.66 -14.79 7.97
N MET A 10 -21.86 -14.21 8.14
CA MET A 10 -22.61 -14.30 9.39
C MET A 10 -22.93 -15.76 9.75
N GLU A 11 -23.30 -16.57 8.78
CA GLU A 11 -23.52 -18.01 8.97
C GLU A 11 -22.22 -18.71 9.37
N LEU A 12 -21.09 -18.39 8.72
CA LEU A 12 -19.78 -18.97 9.02
C LEU A 12 -19.34 -18.62 10.45
N PHE A 13 -19.51 -17.38 10.90
CA PHE A 13 -19.24 -16.97 12.28
C PHE A 13 -20.15 -17.72 13.27
N ALA A 14 -21.44 -17.89 12.97
CA ALA A 14 -22.34 -18.65 13.81
C ALA A 14 -21.95 -20.12 13.93
N ILE A 15 -21.44 -20.75 12.85
CA ILE A 15 -20.93 -22.13 12.88
C ILE A 15 -19.64 -22.22 13.71
N ALA A 16 -18.80 -21.18 13.68
CA ALA A 16 -17.55 -21.12 14.44
C ALA A 16 -17.76 -20.94 15.94
N ALA A 17 -18.87 -20.33 16.35
CA ALA A 17 -19.13 -19.99 17.74
C ALA A 17 -19.17 -21.24 18.65
N ARG A 18 -18.43 -21.18 19.75
CA ARG A 18 -18.40 -22.19 20.82
C ARG A 18 -18.21 -21.45 22.15
N GLY A 19 -18.47 -22.12 23.26
CA GLY A 19 -18.14 -21.60 24.59
C GLY A 19 -19.33 -21.20 25.45
N SER A 20 -19.07 -20.36 26.45
CA SER A 20 -20.05 -19.91 27.43
C SER A 20 -20.97 -18.83 26.86
N LYS A 21 -22.04 -18.50 27.59
CA LYS A 21 -22.92 -17.36 27.24
C LYS A 21 -22.18 -16.00 27.23
N GLU A 22 -21.14 -15.86 28.04
CA GLU A 22 -20.32 -14.66 28.08
C GLU A 22 -19.47 -14.55 26.80
N ASP A 23 -18.92 -15.66 26.32
CA ASP A 23 -18.18 -15.73 25.06
C ASP A 23 -19.10 -15.44 23.87
N GLU A 24 -20.34 -15.97 23.86
CA GLU A 24 -21.35 -15.67 22.84
C GLU A 24 -21.67 -14.18 22.77
N LEU A 25 -21.82 -13.52 23.93
CA LEU A 25 -22.07 -12.09 24.00
C LEU A 25 -20.89 -11.27 23.49
N ALA A 26 -19.66 -11.63 23.86
CA ALA A 26 -18.44 -10.97 23.38
C ALA A 26 -18.30 -11.05 21.86
N ARG A 27 -18.54 -12.22 21.28
CA ARG A 27 -18.52 -12.46 19.83
C ARG A 27 -19.62 -11.68 19.12
N ARG A 28 -20.83 -11.68 19.66
CA ARG A 28 -21.94 -10.92 19.10
C ARG A 28 -21.67 -9.42 19.07
N ASN A 29 -21.07 -8.88 20.13
CA ASN A 29 -20.69 -7.47 20.19
C ASN A 29 -19.63 -7.12 19.15
N MET A 30 -18.68 -8.02 18.90
CA MET A 30 -17.68 -7.87 17.85
C MET A 30 -18.31 -7.79 16.46
N GLU A 31 -19.30 -8.66 16.17
CA GLU A 31 -20.03 -8.64 14.90
C GLU A 31 -20.91 -7.39 14.76
N GLU A 32 -21.55 -6.96 15.84
CA GLU A 32 -22.33 -5.73 15.86
C GLU A 32 -21.46 -4.50 15.54
N GLU A 33 -20.29 -4.41 16.13
CA GLU A 33 -19.34 -3.33 15.85
C GLU A 33 -18.86 -3.37 14.38
N PHE A 34 -18.52 -4.54 13.86
CA PHE A 34 -18.12 -4.71 12.45
C PHE A 34 -19.22 -4.28 11.47
N LEU A 35 -20.45 -4.70 11.71
CA LEU A 35 -21.58 -4.36 10.85
C LEU A 35 -21.93 -2.86 10.93
N ASN A 36 -21.88 -2.26 12.11
CA ASN A 36 -22.16 -0.83 12.29
C ASN A 36 -21.08 0.08 11.67
N GLN A 37 -19.85 -0.39 11.52
CA GLN A 37 -18.78 0.34 10.80
C GLN A 37 -18.98 0.30 9.28
N THR A 38 -19.69 -0.70 8.77
CA THR A 38 -19.76 -1.00 7.33
C THR A 38 -21.12 -0.68 6.71
N LEU A 39 -22.19 -0.69 7.51
CA LEU A 39 -23.58 -0.60 7.06
C LEU A 39 -24.39 0.43 7.85
N GLU A 40 -25.50 0.88 7.26
CA GLU A 40 -26.53 1.63 7.98
C GLU A 40 -27.17 0.77 9.07
N LYS A 41 -27.52 1.39 10.19
CA LYS A 41 -27.98 0.73 11.43
C LYS A 41 -29.16 -0.25 11.22
N GLU A 42 -30.10 0.06 10.33
CA GLU A 42 -31.23 -0.82 10.03
C GLU A 42 -30.79 -2.12 9.35
N LYS A 43 -29.87 -2.01 8.37
CA LYS A 43 -29.29 -3.17 7.69
C LYS A 43 -28.42 -3.99 8.63
N ALA A 44 -27.58 -3.35 9.45
CA ALA A 44 -26.75 -4.03 10.44
C ALA A 44 -27.61 -4.90 11.38
N ASN A 45 -28.73 -4.37 11.87
CA ASN A 45 -29.65 -5.13 12.72
C ASN A 45 -30.27 -6.35 12.02
N SER A 46 -30.53 -6.29 10.72
CA SER A 46 -31.06 -7.44 9.96
C SER A 46 -30.05 -8.57 9.84
N PHE A 47 -28.77 -8.24 9.63
CA PHE A 47 -27.69 -9.23 9.60
C PHE A 47 -27.40 -9.84 10.96
N LEU A 48 -27.47 -9.05 12.04
CA LEU A 48 -27.37 -9.55 13.42
C LEU A 48 -28.53 -10.49 13.77
N ALA A 49 -29.75 -10.18 13.37
CA ALA A 49 -30.89 -11.06 13.57
C ALA A 49 -30.71 -12.40 12.81
N PHE A 50 -30.12 -12.35 11.61
CA PHE A 50 -29.79 -13.57 10.86
C PHE A 50 -28.69 -14.38 11.58
N TYR A 51 -27.62 -13.74 12.05
CA TYR A 51 -26.58 -14.35 12.86
C TYR A 51 -27.14 -15.02 14.11
N ASP A 52 -27.98 -14.32 14.90
CA ASP A 52 -28.64 -14.85 16.10
C ASP A 52 -29.54 -16.06 15.78
N LYS A 53 -30.19 -16.07 14.61
CA LYS A 53 -30.97 -17.22 14.12
C LYS A 53 -30.05 -18.41 13.83
N CYS A 54 -28.98 -18.21 13.08
CA CYS A 54 -28.01 -19.27 12.77
C CYS A 54 -27.36 -19.85 14.04
N LEU A 55 -27.01 -19.01 15.02
CA LEU A 55 -26.53 -19.45 16.32
C LEU A 55 -27.49 -20.44 16.99
N LYS A 56 -28.79 -20.13 17.04
CA LYS A 56 -29.80 -21.01 17.63
C LYS A 56 -29.90 -22.33 16.85
N GLU A 57 -29.90 -22.27 15.52
CA GLU A 57 -30.00 -23.47 14.68
C GLU A 57 -28.79 -24.42 14.85
N TYR A 58 -27.57 -23.87 14.99
CA TYR A 58 -26.35 -24.68 15.12
C TYR A 58 -26.02 -25.11 16.55
N HIS A 59 -26.56 -24.44 17.59
CA HIS A 59 -26.23 -24.73 18.99
C HIS A 59 -27.37 -25.35 19.81
N GLN A 60 -28.64 -25.22 19.40
CA GLN A 60 -29.79 -25.81 20.10
C GLN A 60 -30.14 -27.24 19.59
N GLY A 61 -29.55 -27.70 18.48
CA GLY A 61 -29.79 -29.02 17.87
C GLY A 61 -28.74 -30.09 18.22
N THR A 62 -27.84 -29.86 19.16
CA THR A 62 -26.72 -30.78 19.45
C THR A 62 -26.99 -31.67 20.64
N ASP A 63 -27.94 -32.55 20.52
CA ASP A 63 -27.76 -33.90 21.11
C ASP A 63 -26.79 -34.67 20.22
N ALA A 64 -25.85 -35.34 20.86
CA ALA A 64 -24.62 -35.96 20.34
C ALA A 64 -24.84 -37.04 19.24
N ASN A 65 -25.45 -36.73 18.13
CA ASN A 65 -25.60 -37.62 16.99
C ASN A 65 -24.67 -37.22 15.84
N ASP A 66 -23.95 -38.18 15.28
CA ASP A 66 -23.01 -38.14 14.15
C ASP A 66 -23.58 -37.40 12.92
N ASP A 67 -24.89 -37.37 12.73
CA ASP A 67 -25.59 -36.68 11.64
C ASP A 67 -25.46 -35.15 11.69
N GLY A 68 -25.35 -34.55 12.86
CA GLY A 68 -25.19 -33.09 13.02
C GLY A 68 -23.80 -32.58 12.61
N ALA A 69 -22.77 -33.40 12.83
CA ALA A 69 -21.39 -33.04 12.44
C ALA A 69 -21.19 -33.13 10.91
N VAL A 70 -21.76 -34.15 10.28
CA VAL A 70 -21.75 -34.34 8.81
C VAL A 70 -22.53 -33.20 8.11
N SER A 71 -23.67 -32.80 8.65
CA SER A 71 -24.46 -31.68 8.11
C SER A 71 -23.71 -30.37 8.16
N ARG A 72 -23.01 -30.07 9.27
CA ARG A 72 -22.17 -28.85 9.41
C ARG A 72 -20.98 -28.86 8.44
N SER A 73 -20.29 -30.00 8.31
CA SER A 73 -19.16 -30.11 7.37
C SER A 73 -19.60 -29.88 5.92
N ASN A 74 -20.74 -30.44 5.51
CA ASN A 74 -21.31 -30.22 4.19
C ASN A 74 -21.68 -28.74 3.96
N ARG A 75 -22.22 -28.10 4.99
CA ARG A 75 -22.59 -26.67 4.90
C ARG A 75 -21.38 -25.77 4.79
N ILE A 76 -20.31 -26.03 5.57
CA ILE A 76 -19.03 -25.34 5.46
C ILE A 76 -18.47 -25.48 4.04
N GLY A 77 -18.53 -26.67 3.44
CA GLY A 77 -18.07 -26.91 2.08
C GLY A 77 -18.85 -26.08 1.05
N ALA A 78 -20.17 -26.00 1.18
CA ALA A 78 -21.03 -25.19 0.30
C ALA A 78 -20.72 -23.69 0.44
N ILE A 79 -20.64 -23.16 1.67
CA ILE A 79 -20.28 -21.76 1.94
C ILE A 79 -18.90 -21.43 1.36
N SER A 80 -17.91 -22.32 1.57
CA SER A 80 -16.56 -22.11 1.06
C SER A 80 -16.50 -22.10 -0.46
N THR A 81 -17.32 -22.90 -1.14
CA THR A 81 -17.42 -22.89 -2.60
C THR A 81 -17.95 -21.57 -3.10
N ASP A 82 -19.06 -21.10 -2.53
CA ASP A 82 -19.66 -19.80 -2.85
C ASP A 82 -18.67 -18.63 -2.61
N LEU A 83 -17.96 -18.68 -1.49
CA LEU A 83 -16.95 -17.67 -1.14
C LEU A 83 -15.73 -17.72 -2.08
N ASN A 84 -15.30 -18.90 -2.51
CA ASN A 84 -14.19 -19.03 -3.45
C ASN A 84 -14.50 -18.45 -4.83
N GLU A 85 -15.76 -18.53 -5.27
CA GLU A 85 -16.21 -17.94 -6.53
C GLU A 85 -16.37 -16.41 -6.43
N ALA A 86 -16.79 -15.93 -5.27
CA ALA A 86 -17.15 -14.53 -5.06
C ALA A 86 -16.01 -13.64 -4.54
N LEU A 87 -15.01 -14.21 -3.84
CA LEU A 87 -13.94 -13.47 -3.18
C LEU A 87 -12.59 -13.59 -3.89
N THR A 88 -11.91 -12.45 -3.99
CA THR A 88 -10.49 -12.40 -4.37
C THR A 88 -9.62 -12.95 -3.25
N GLN A 89 -8.35 -13.32 -3.55
CA GLN A 89 -7.40 -13.79 -2.54
C GLN A 89 -7.22 -12.76 -1.40
N LYS A 90 -7.17 -11.46 -1.74
CA LYS A 90 -7.10 -10.37 -0.73
C LYS A 90 -8.29 -10.39 0.24
N GLN A 91 -9.49 -10.54 -0.28
CA GLN A 91 -10.70 -10.60 0.56
C GLN A 91 -10.73 -11.84 1.44
N LYS A 92 -10.24 -12.98 0.94
CA LYS A 92 -10.12 -14.21 1.74
C LYS A 92 -9.16 -14.03 2.93
N MET A 93 -8.03 -13.30 2.75
CA MET A 93 -7.12 -12.98 3.86
C MET A 93 -7.83 -12.17 4.95
N VAL A 94 -8.61 -11.17 4.56
CA VAL A 94 -9.38 -10.37 5.53
C VAL A 94 -10.40 -11.23 6.26
N VAL A 95 -11.11 -12.11 5.55
CA VAL A 95 -12.06 -13.07 6.16
C VAL A 95 -11.36 -13.99 7.16
N MET A 96 -10.18 -14.53 6.80
CA MET A 96 -9.42 -15.41 7.70
C MET A 96 -8.97 -14.68 8.97
N VAL A 97 -8.42 -13.47 8.84
CA VAL A 97 -8.06 -12.65 10.01
C VAL A 97 -9.26 -12.45 10.93
N ARG A 98 -10.43 -12.08 10.37
CA ARG A 98 -11.64 -11.87 11.16
C ARG A 98 -12.15 -13.14 11.84
N LEU A 99 -12.08 -14.29 11.17
CA LEU A 99 -12.45 -15.57 11.77
C LEU A 99 -11.52 -15.95 12.93
N VAL A 100 -10.21 -15.71 12.77
CA VAL A 100 -9.25 -15.95 13.87
C VAL A 100 -9.55 -15.01 15.04
N GLU A 101 -9.68 -13.70 14.81
CA GLU A 101 -10.03 -12.75 15.86
C GLU A 101 -11.33 -13.15 16.58
N TYR A 102 -12.35 -13.56 15.82
CA TYR A 102 -13.64 -13.98 16.35
C TYR A 102 -13.54 -15.21 17.29
N VAL A 103 -12.70 -16.19 16.94
CA VAL A 103 -12.45 -17.35 17.79
C VAL A 103 -11.70 -16.93 19.06
N PHE A 104 -10.72 -16.00 18.93
CA PHE A 104 -9.85 -15.59 20.04
C PHE A 104 -10.46 -14.50 20.96
N VAL A 105 -11.64 -13.98 20.67
CA VAL A 105 -12.39 -13.12 21.60
C VAL A 105 -12.89 -13.91 22.82
N ALA A 106 -13.09 -15.24 22.70
CA ALA A 106 -13.52 -16.08 23.81
C ALA A 106 -12.42 -16.25 24.88
N SER A 107 -12.85 -16.44 26.11
CA SER A 107 -11.98 -16.61 27.28
C SER A 107 -11.19 -17.94 27.26
N ALA A 108 -11.72 -18.97 26.60
CA ALA A 108 -11.10 -20.27 26.42
C ALA A 108 -11.40 -20.83 25.04
N ILE A 109 -10.34 -21.14 24.29
CA ILE A 109 -10.44 -21.68 22.93
C ILE A 109 -10.51 -23.21 23.01
N GLN A 110 -11.44 -23.78 22.25
CA GLN A 110 -11.63 -25.23 22.18
C GLN A 110 -10.89 -25.81 20.97
N ASN A 111 -10.48 -27.08 21.08
CA ASN A 111 -9.78 -27.78 19.98
C ASN A 111 -10.64 -27.85 18.69
N GLU A 112 -11.95 -27.89 18.83
CA GLU A 112 -12.89 -27.91 17.70
C GLU A 112 -12.90 -26.58 16.92
N GLU A 113 -12.71 -25.45 17.60
CA GLU A 113 -12.60 -24.13 16.96
C GLU A 113 -11.30 -24.02 16.16
N LEU A 114 -10.19 -24.53 16.68
CA LEU A 114 -8.94 -24.62 15.95
C LEU A 114 -9.03 -25.55 14.74
N ALA A 115 -9.68 -26.70 14.89
CA ALA A 115 -9.93 -27.63 13.79
C ALA A 115 -10.84 -26.99 12.72
N PHE A 116 -11.84 -26.19 13.13
CA PHE A 116 -12.69 -25.42 12.24
C PHE A 116 -11.86 -24.40 11.43
N LEU A 117 -11.01 -23.58 12.08
CA LEU A 117 -10.16 -22.60 11.39
C LEU A 117 -9.25 -23.26 10.35
N ASN A 118 -8.63 -24.39 10.68
CA ASN A 118 -7.80 -25.17 9.75
C ASN A 118 -8.63 -25.68 8.55
N SER A 119 -9.84 -26.18 8.81
CA SER A 119 -10.74 -26.66 7.76
C SER A 119 -11.14 -25.53 6.81
N ILE A 120 -11.48 -24.35 7.33
CA ILE A 120 -11.82 -23.17 6.51
C ILE A 120 -10.61 -22.65 5.73
N CYS A 121 -9.41 -22.61 6.33
CA CYS A 121 -8.18 -22.24 5.65
C CYS A 121 -7.98 -23.08 4.37
N ASN A 122 -8.08 -24.40 4.51
CA ASN A 122 -7.96 -25.33 3.39
C ASN A 122 -9.09 -25.15 2.36
N ALA A 123 -10.34 -25.02 2.82
CA ALA A 123 -11.52 -24.89 1.96
C ALA A 123 -11.49 -23.56 1.15
N LEU A 124 -10.99 -22.47 1.73
CA LEU A 124 -10.81 -21.18 1.04
C LEU A 124 -9.54 -21.11 0.19
N LYS A 125 -8.71 -22.18 0.19
CA LYS A 125 -7.43 -22.22 -0.54
C LYS A 125 -6.47 -21.13 -0.11
N VAL A 126 -6.40 -20.83 1.18
CA VAL A 126 -5.42 -19.92 1.78
C VAL A 126 -4.12 -20.71 1.98
N PRO A 127 -2.96 -20.19 1.55
CA PRO A 127 -1.67 -20.85 1.80
C PRO A 127 -1.39 -21.00 3.29
N GLU A 128 -0.89 -22.17 3.69
CA GLU A 128 -0.61 -22.49 5.08
C GLU A 128 0.34 -21.48 5.74
N SER A 129 1.38 -21.02 5.02
CA SER A 129 2.32 -20.01 5.52
C SER A 129 1.63 -18.71 5.88
N ASP A 130 0.71 -18.23 5.02
CA ASP A 130 -0.06 -17.01 5.25
C ASP A 130 -1.02 -17.18 6.43
N TYR A 131 -1.67 -18.36 6.51
CA TYR A 131 -2.56 -18.67 7.64
C TYR A 131 -1.81 -18.65 8.96
N GLN A 132 -0.65 -19.32 9.05
CA GLN A 132 0.12 -19.42 10.28
C GLN A 132 0.60 -18.06 10.81
N VAL A 133 1.08 -17.16 9.94
CA VAL A 133 1.50 -15.83 10.38
C VAL A 133 0.32 -14.96 10.80
N LEU A 134 -0.82 -15.03 10.08
CA LEU A 134 -2.04 -14.31 10.44
C LEU A 134 -2.65 -14.85 11.73
N PHE A 135 -2.62 -16.17 11.91
CA PHE A 135 -3.04 -16.82 13.13
C PHE A 135 -2.19 -16.36 14.33
N SER A 136 -0.86 -16.37 14.20
CA SER A 136 0.05 -15.87 15.24
C SER A 136 -0.19 -14.40 15.58
N LEU A 137 -0.45 -13.56 14.57
CA LEU A 137 -0.77 -12.15 14.76
C LEU A 137 -2.09 -11.95 15.51
N ALA A 138 -3.16 -12.66 15.11
CA ALA A 138 -4.49 -12.46 15.66
C ALA A 138 -4.68 -13.18 17.01
N SER A 139 -3.97 -14.26 17.27
CA SER A 139 -4.03 -15.02 18.54
C SER A 139 -3.26 -14.39 19.70
N SER A 140 -2.54 -13.31 19.49
CA SER A 140 -1.64 -12.73 20.50
C SER A 140 -0.56 -13.71 20.98
N ALA A 141 -0.09 -14.59 20.09
CA ALA A 141 0.94 -15.56 20.44
C ALA A 141 2.21 -14.84 20.93
N LYS A 142 2.79 -15.32 22.03
CA LYS A 142 4.04 -14.75 22.59
C LYS A 142 5.22 -14.92 21.62
N GLU A 143 5.17 -15.90 20.74
CA GLU A 143 6.18 -16.16 19.72
C GLU A 143 5.65 -15.67 18.36
N PHE A 144 5.92 -14.43 18.05
CA PHE A 144 5.67 -13.87 16.72
C PHE A 144 7.00 -13.79 15.96
N SER A 145 7.26 -14.79 15.13
CA SER A 145 8.54 -14.98 14.45
C SER A 145 8.37 -15.57 13.04
N GLY A 146 9.44 -15.60 12.27
CA GLY A 146 9.47 -16.13 10.91
C GLY A 146 9.70 -15.08 9.84
N ASN A 147 9.88 -15.51 8.59
CA ASN A 147 10.20 -14.62 7.48
C ASN A 147 9.04 -13.67 7.09
N GLN A 148 7.82 -14.04 7.44
CA GLN A 148 6.60 -13.25 7.18
C GLN A 148 6.20 -12.37 8.37
N ALA A 149 7.02 -12.33 9.43
CA ALA A 149 6.79 -11.58 10.65
C ALA A 149 7.82 -10.47 10.84
N LEU A 150 7.36 -9.27 11.23
CA LEU A 150 8.19 -8.11 11.57
C LEU A 150 7.67 -7.48 12.85
N VAL A 151 8.58 -7.05 13.71
CA VAL A 151 8.25 -6.35 14.95
C VAL A 151 8.83 -4.93 14.93
N ILE A 152 8.00 -3.96 15.27
CA ILE A 152 8.40 -2.56 15.47
C ILE A 152 8.35 -2.29 16.97
N CYS A 153 9.50 -1.93 17.56
CA CYS A 153 9.62 -1.73 19.01
C CYS A 153 10.72 -0.73 19.36
N ALA A 154 10.84 -0.38 20.63
CA ALA A 154 11.98 0.39 21.12
C ALA A 154 13.31 -0.37 20.96
N ALA A 155 14.44 0.35 21.03
CA ALA A 155 15.77 -0.22 20.75
C ALA A 155 16.15 -1.40 21.65
N ASP A 156 15.74 -1.34 22.92
CA ASP A 156 16.15 -2.28 23.98
C ASP A 156 15.23 -3.52 24.10
N ALA A 157 14.18 -3.61 23.27
CA ALA A 157 13.28 -4.76 23.33
C ALA A 157 13.92 -5.99 22.67
N GLU A 158 13.98 -7.10 23.42
CA GLU A 158 14.39 -8.41 22.90
C GLU A 158 13.27 -8.98 22.02
N SER A 159 13.46 -8.95 20.71
CA SER A 159 12.55 -9.56 19.75
C SER A 159 13.21 -10.74 19.04
N GLN A 160 12.51 -11.88 18.97
CA GLN A 160 12.94 -13.08 18.25
C GLN A 160 12.58 -13.04 16.76
N SER A 161 11.98 -11.94 16.27
CA SER A 161 11.58 -11.81 14.88
C SER A 161 12.77 -11.65 13.94
N SER A 162 12.67 -12.25 12.73
CA SER A 162 13.68 -12.13 11.67
C SER A 162 13.81 -10.72 11.12
N HIS A 163 12.76 -9.91 11.23
CA HIS A 163 12.71 -8.53 10.78
C HIS A 163 12.34 -7.61 11.93
N LYS A 164 13.08 -6.51 12.10
CA LYS A 164 12.89 -5.53 13.17
C LYS A 164 13.00 -4.10 12.63
N ILE A 165 12.09 -3.23 13.05
CA ILE A 165 12.20 -1.78 12.90
C ILE A 165 12.29 -1.18 14.30
N THR A 166 13.25 -0.28 14.50
CA THR A 166 13.40 0.42 15.76
C THR A 166 12.70 1.77 15.72
N ASN A 167 11.79 2.00 16.69
CA ASN A 167 11.18 3.29 16.96
C ASN A 167 11.40 3.62 18.46
N PRO A 168 12.41 4.45 18.80
CA PRO A 168 12.89 4.58 20.18
C PRO A 168 11.85 5.09 21.19
N GLN A 169 10.83 5.80 20.71
CA GLN A 169 9.81 6.42 21.56
C GLN A 169 8.51 5.61 21.64
N LEU A 170 8.44 4.46 20.98
CA LEU A 170 7.27 3.57 21.01
C LEU A 170 7.22 2.83 22.35
N ASN A 171 6.11 2.99 23.08
CA ASN A 171 5.84 2.22 24.29
C ASN A 171 5.01 0.98 23.95
N GLY A 172 5.68 -0.15 23.84
CA GLY A 172 5.11 -1.41 23.40
C GLY A 172 5.67 -1.87 22.08
N GLU A 173 4.90 -2.70 21.36
CA GLU A 173 5.31 -3.33 20.11
C GLU A 173 4.17 -3.29 19.07
N ILE A 174 4.54 -3.08 17.81
CA ILE A 174 3.64 -3.29 16.68
C ILE A 174 4.12 -4.53 15.94
N HIS A 175 3.29 -5.57 15.93
CA HIS A 175 3.54 -6.77 15.15
C HIS A 175 2.98 -6.57 13.74
N VAL A 176 3.74 -6.93 12.73
CA VAL A 176 3.36 -6.83 11.32
C VAL A 176 3.51 -8.18 10.65
N ALA A 177 2.43 -8.69 10.08
CA ALA A 177 2.41 -9.92 9.30
C ALA A 177 2.23 -9.60 7.81
N ILE A 178 3.00 -10.28 6.94
CA ILE A 178 2.79 -10.24 5.49
C ILE A 178 2.10 -11.51 5.01
N ALA A 179 0.93 -11.38 4.38
CA ALA A 179 0.32 -12.45 3.60
C ALA A 179 0.85 -12.37 2.17
N GLU A 180 1.89 -13.16 1.87
CA GLU A 180 2.63 -13.09 0.61
C GLU A 180 1.76 -13.39 -0.60
N SER A 181 0.85 -14.38 -0.51
CA SER A 181 -0.03 -14.76 -1.61
C SER A 181 -0.97 -13.65 -2.08
N ALA A 182 -1.25 -12.68 -1.21
CA ALA A 182 -2.10 -11.53 -1.48
C ALA A 182 -1.32 -10.20 -1.52
N ASN A 183 -0.03 -10.21 -1.18
CA ASN A 183 0.81 -9.02 -0.97
C ASN A 183 0.11 -8.00 -0.07
N MET A 184 -0.28 -8.45 1.13
CA MET A 184 -0.99 -7.64 2.11
C MET A 184 -0.27 -7.67 3.44
N TYR A 185 -0.23 -6.51 4.11
CA TYR A 185 0.32 -6.39 5.46
C TYR A 185 -0.81 -6.19 6.44
N PHE A 186 -0.70 -6.86 7.59
CA PHE A 186 -1.62 -6.73 8.71
C PHE A 186 -0.82 -6.34 9.95
N ILE A 187 -1.36 -5.46 10.76
CA ILE A 187 -0.71 -4.98 11.98
C ILE A 187 -1.58 -5.20 13.20
N ARG A 188 -0.94 -5.42 14.33
CA ARG A 188 -1.56 -5.40 15.65
C ARG A 188 -0.63 -4.69 16.63
N TYR A 189 -1.19 -3.77 17.40
CA TYR A 189 -0.45 -3.02 18.41
C TYR A 189 -0.61 -3.64 19.79
N TYR A 190 0.48 -3.70 20.54
CA TYR A 190 0.56 -4.15 21.92
C TYR A 190 1.26 -3.09 22.74
N GLY A 191 0.52 -2.14 23.28
CA GLY A 191 1.09 -1.06 24.07
C GLY A 191 0.03 -0.10 24.57
N SER A 192 0.49 0.99 25.19
CA SER A 192 -0.37 1.97 25.85
C SER A 192 -0.36 3.34 25.19
N ASP A 193 0.39 3.54 24.10
CA ASP A 193 0.38 4.80 23.37
C ASP A 193 -0.89 4.98 22.57
N GLU A 194 -1.39 6.19 22.46
CA GLU A 194 -2.46 6.54 21.54
C GLU A 194 -1.93 6.64 20.13
N LEU A 195 -2.11 5.55 19.37
CA LEU A 195 -1.71 5.47 17.98
C LEU A 195 -2.89 5.62 17.03
N SER A 196 -2.63 6.13 15.84
CA SER A 196 -3.60 6.22 14.76
C SER A 196 -3.03 5.66 13.46
N LEU A 197 -3.88 4.98 12.70
CA LEU A 197 -3.64 4.52 11.34
C LEU A 197 -4.47 5.40 10.39
N ASN A 198 -3.80 6.21 9.58
CA ASN A 198 -4.46 7.18 8.69
C ASN A 198 -5.48 8.09 9.40
N GLY A 199 -5.21 8.46 10.67
CA GLY A 199 -6.08 9.28 11.48
C GLY A 199 -7.20 8.54 12.23
N ILE A 200 -7.32 7.22 12.07
CA ILE A 200 -8.25 6.37 12.83
C ILE A 200 -7.47 5.73 13.99
N SER A 201 -7.99 5.82 15.21
CA SER A 201 -7.33 5.23 16.39
C SER A 201 -7.11 3.74 16.22
N ILE A 202 -5.91 3.26 16.55
CA ILE A 202 -5.57 1.83 16.59
C ILE A 202 -6.04 1.28 17.95
N ASN A 203 -6.87 0.24 17.89
CA ASN A 203 -7.26 -0.51 19.05
C ASN A 203 -6.24 -1.64 19.28
N ASP A 204 -5.70 -1.76 20.51
CA ASP A 204 -4.70 -2.73 20.92
C ASP A 204 -5.14 -4.20 20.83
N HIS A 205 -6.44 -4.44 20.72
CA HIS A 205 -6.99 -5.80 20.63
C HIS A 205 -7.35 -6.23 19.20
N LYS A 206 -7.19 -5.36 18.19
CA LYS A 206 -7.65 -5.63 16.82
C LYS A 206 -6.50 -5.66 15.82
N VAL A 207 -6.66 -6.51 14.83
CA VAL A 207 -5.79 -6.55 13.64
C VAL A 207 -6.30 -5.52 12.62
N HIS A 208 -5.38 -4.68 12.16
CA HIS A 208 -5.67 -3.67 11.15
C HIS A 208 -4.95 -3.98 9.85
N LEU A 209 -5.61 -3.69 8.73
CA LEU A 209 -4.98 -3.75 7.41
C LEU A 209 -4.04 -2.56 7.24
N PHE A 210 -2.79 -2.84 6.87
CA PHE A 210 -1.77 -1.84 6.59
C PHE A 210 -1.48 -1.83 5.10
N GLY A 211 -2.14 -0.95 4.37
CA GLY A 211 -2.10 -0.88 2.90
C GLY A 211 -1.15 0.18 2.36
N PRO A 212 -0.94 0.21 1.02
CA PRO A 212 -0.11 1.23 0.38
C PRO A 212 -0.54 2.65 0.75
N GLY A 213 0.44 3.49 1.14
CA GLY A 213 0.22 4.85 1.61
C GLY A 213 -0.34 4.96 3.03
N ALA A 214 -0.42 3.85 3.76
CA ALA A 214 -0.81 3.87 5.18
C ALA A 214 0.32 4.40 6.05
N ILE A 215 -0.05 5.18 7.07
CA ILE A 215 0.90 5.79 8.01
C ILE A 215 0.38 5.59 9.42
N ILE A 216 1.25 5.04 10.30
CA ILE A 216 0.97 4.97 11.73
C ILE A 216 1.58 6.21 12.38
N ARG A 217 0.80 6.91 13.20
CA ARG A 217 1.21 8.10 13.95
C ARG A 217 0.82 7.99 15.42
N GLY A 218 1.63 8.61 16.25
CA GLY A 218 1.35 8.89 17.65
C GLY A 218 1.98 10.22 18.05
N GLU A 219 1.61 10.74 19.20
CA GLU A 219 2.07 12.05 19.68
C GLU A 219 3.61 12.06 19.88
N LYS A 220 4.18 10.95 20.34
CA LYS A 220 5.59 10.83 20.73
C LYS A 220 6.45 10.07 19.74
N ILE A 221 5.87 9.21 18.91
CA ILE A 221 6.60 8.32 18.02
C ILE A 221 6.94 8.99 16.70
N ASP A 222 8.06 8.60 16.10
CA ASP A 222 8.30 8.90 14.69
C ASP A 222 7.25 8.19 13.83
N PRO A 223 6.68 8.85 12.80
CA PRO A 223 5.71 8.22 11.90
C PRO A 223 6.30 6.97 11.27
N ILE A 224 5.49 5.91 11.20
CA ILE A 224 5.86 4.64 10.57
C ILE A 224 5.10 4.56 9.25
N TYR A 225 5.85 4.54 8.14
CA TYR A 225 5.29 4.50 6.79
C TYR A 225 5.18 3.07 6.27
N TYR A 226 4.25 2.86 5.35
CA TYR A 226 4.12 1.60 4.62
C TYR A 226 5.45 1.19 3.96
N SER A 227 6.17 2.15 3.38
CA SER A 227 7.48 1.92 2.77
C SER A 227 8.55 1.44 3.75
N ASP A 228 8.51 1.83 5.03
CA ASP A 228 9.46 1.36 6.04
C ASP A 228 9.27 -0.14 6.29
N VAL A 229 8.01 -0.56 6.39
CA VAL A 229 7.65 -1.97 6.54
C VAL A 229 8.03 -2.77 5.29
N GLU A 230 7.66 -2.29 4.10
CA GLU A 230 8.01 -2.94 2.84
C GLU A 230 9.53 -3.09 2.67
N LYS A 231 10.31 -2.06 3.01
CA LYS A 231 11.79 -2.09 2.99
C LYS A 231 12.36 -3.17 3.89
N ALA A 232 11.78 -3.38 5.06
CA ALA A 232 12.26 -4.38 6.02
C ALA A 232 12.04 -5.82 5.51
N PHE A 233 10.99 -6.06 4.70
CA PHE A 233 10.72 -7.36 4.09
C PHE A 233 11.45 -7.58 2.75
N VAL A 234 11.80 -6.51 2.03
CA VAL A 234 12.53 -6.62 0.76
C VAL A 234 13.98 -7.00 1.03
N GLN A 235 14.26 -8.29 1.13
CA GLN A 235 15.62 -8.81 1.06
C GLN A 235 16.11 -8.75 -0.39
N ASN A 236 17.24 -8.05 -0.62
CA ASN A 236 18.13 -8.03 -1.78
C ASN A 236 17.73 -8.90 -3.00
N SER A 237 16.62 -8.59 -3.64
CA SER A 237 16.37 -9.15 -4.97
C SER A 237 17.29 -8.45 -5.97
N SER A 238 18.06 -9.24 -6.70
CA SER A 238 18.93 -8.81 -7.80
C SER A 238 18.09 -8.20 -8.94
N LYS A 239 17.72 -6.92 -8.81
CA LYS A 239 17.06 -6.16 -9.87
C LYS A 239 18.10 -5.49 -10.74
N GLN A 240 17.81 -5.30 -12.03
CA GLN A 240 18.66 -4.58 -12.96
C GLN A 240 19.15 -3.27 -12.31
N LYS A 241 20.46 -3.18 -12.12
CA LYS A 241 21.08 -2.00 -11.53
C LYS A 241 20.98 -0.85 -12.53
N ILE A 242 20.11 0.10 -12.26
CA ILE A 242 20.09 1.37 -12.98
C ILE A 242 21.22 2.21 -12.42
N GLU A 243 22.13 2.64 -13.28
CA GLU A 243 23.12 3.67 -13.00
C GLU A 243 22.77 4.92 -13.82
N TYR A 244 22.57 6.04 -13.13
CA TYR A 244 22.24 7.31 -13.72
C TYR A 244 23.36 8.31 -13.44
N LYS A 245 24.13 8.64 -14.49
CA LYS A 245 25.31 9.50 -14.37
C LYS A 245 25.07 10.84 -15.05
N VAL A 246 25.32 11.90 -14.33
CA VAL A 246 25.35 13.30 -14.80
C VAL A 246 26.79 13.79 -14.70
N ASP A 247 27.34 14.27 -15.81
CA ASP A 247 28.73 14.67 -15.91
C ASP A 247 28.85 16.10 -16.44
N GLN A 248 29.23 17.04 -15.59
CA GLN A 248 29.52 18.44 -15.87
C GLN A 248 28.46 19.17 -16.71
N ILE A 249 27.18 18.89 -16.45
CA ILE A 249 26.10 19.54 -17.20
C ILE A 249 26.01 21.03 -16.86
N THR A 250 25.85 21.86 -17.91
CA THR A 250 25.44 23.26 -17.82
C THR A 250 24.29 23.53 -18.78
N TYR A 251 23.49 24.55 -18.51
CA TYR A 251 22.41 24.93 -19.41
C TYR A 251 22.32 26.43 -19.59
N HIS A 252 22.26 26.89 -20.85
CA HIS A 252 22.08 28.28 -21.22
C HIS A 252 20.83 28.43 -22.06
N PHE A 253 20.00 29.39 -21.69
CA PHE A 253 18.87 29.83 -22.52
C PHE A 253 19.35 30.57 -23.78
N PRO A 254 18.49 30.71 -24.81
CA PRO A 254 18.77 31.63 -25.93
C PRO A 254 19.18 33.00 -25.43
N GLY A 255 20.22 33.57 -26.04
CA GLY A 255 20.82 34.83 -25.59
C GLY A 255 21.87 34.68 -24.50
N ASN A 256 22.41 33.49 -24.33
CA ASN A 256 23.52 33.14 -23.40
C ASN A 256 23.22 33.41 -21.91
N LYS A 257 21.94 33.47 -21.52
CA LYS A 257 21.53 33.60 -20.12
C LYS A 257 21.71 32.24 -19.43
N VAL A 258 22.51 32.20 -18.37
CA VAL A 258 22.72 30.97 -17.60
C VAL A 258 21.42 30.50 -16.97
N GLY A 259 21.05 29.26 -17.20
CA GLY A 259 19.89 28.61 -16.61
C GLY A 259 20.26 27.54 -15.58
N LEU A 260 21.48 26.95 -15.75
CA LEU A 260 22.03 25.96 -14.82
C LEU A 260 23.56 26.05 -14.84
N HIS A 261 24.14 26.21 -13.67
CA HIS A 261 25.59 26.09 -13.46
C HIS A 261 26.02 24.63 -13.39
N GLU A 262 27.35 24.41 -13.52
CA GLU A 262 27.92 23.06 -13.58
C GLU A 262 27.45 22.16 -12.44
N LEU A 263 26.97 20.97 -12.81
CA LEU A 263 26.49 19.94 -11.89
C LEU A 263 26.95 18.56 -12.35
N SER A 264 27.46 17.78 -11.41
CA SER A 264 27.84 16.37 -11.63
C SER A 264 27.39 15.50 -10.49
N PHE A 265 26.81 14.33 -10.78
CA PHE A 265 26.47 13.31 -9.79
C PHE A 265 26.25 11.94 -10.43
N THR A 266 26.25 10.91 -9.59
CA THR A 266 25.86 9.57 -9.98
C THR A 266 24.84 9.03 -8.96
N GLU A 267 23.72 8.49 -9.46
CA GLU A 267 22.68 7.86 -8.67
C GLU A 267 22.35 6.48 -9.18
N ASN A 268 21.94 5.61 -8.28
CA ASN A 268 21.55 4.24 -8.60
C ASN A 268 20.03 4.04 -8.41
N GLY A 269 19.49 3.03 -9.07
CA GLY A 269 18.14 2.55 -8.77
C GLY A 269 17.95 2.25 -7.28
N GLY A 270 16.72 2.35 -6.81
CA GLY A 270 16.42 2.17 -5.41
C GLY A 270 16.41 3.46 -4.58
N ARG A 271 16.45 4.63 -5.22
CA ARG A 271 16.54 5.93 -4.53
C ARG A 271 15.45 6.91 -4.93
N LEU A 272 15.01 7.67 -3.93
CA LEU A 272 14.15 8.84 -4.08
C LEU A 272 14.99 10.10 -3.89
N VAL A 273 15.14 10.89 -4.96
CA VAL A 273 15.98 12.11 -5.00
C VAL A 273 15.09 13.34 -5.06
N GLY A 274 15.23 14.24 -4.09
CA GLY A 274 14.51 15.52 -4.05
C GLY A 274 15.30 16.63 -4.75
N ILE A 275 14.64 17.41 -5.60
CA ILE A 275 15.17 18.65 -6.19
C ILE A 275 14.43 19.80 -5.55
N MET A 276 15.15 20.66 -4.83
CA MET A 276 14.58 21.76 -4.04
C MET A 276 15.25 23.08 -4.37
N GLY A 277 14.60 24.16 -4.03
CA GLY A 277 15.10 25.54 -4.23
C GLY A 277 13.96 26.54 -4.31
N GLY A 278 14.28 27.83 -4.20
CA GLY A 278 13.31 28.91 -4.30
C GLY A 278 12.62 28.99 -5.66
N SER A 279 11.61 29.86 -5.78
CA SER A 279 11.01 30.15 -7.07
C SER A 279 12.06 30.77 -8.02
N GLY A 280 12.13 30.28 -9.26
CA GLY A 280 13.12 30.74 -10.24
C GLY A 280 14.55 30.21 -10.01
N ALA A 281 14.77 29.24 -9.10
CA ALA A 281 16.07 28.61 -8.86
C ALA A 281 16.53 27.67 -9.99
N GLY A 282 15.70 27.39 -11.01
CA GLY A 282 16.08 26.52 -12.12
C GLY A 282 15.68 25.04 -11.93
N LYS A 283 14.82 24.71 -10.95
CA LYS A 283 14.40 23.30 -10.68
C LYS A 283 13.82 22.61 -11.91
N SER A 284 12.81 23.21 -12.56
CA SER A 284 12.20 22.63 -13.77
C SER A 284 13.17 22.63 -14.96
N THR A 285 14.12 23.58 -15.01
CA THR A 285 15.21 23.55 -16.00
C THR A 285 16.10 22.34 -15.78
N LEU A 286 16.56 22.10 -14.55
CA LEU A 286 17.33 20.94 -14.20
C LEU A 286 16.56 19.65 -14.53
N LEU A 287 15.28 19.56 -14.11
CA LEU A 287 14.44 18.41 -14.37
C LEU A 287 14.33 18.09 -15.86
N ASN A 288 14.15 19.14 -16.71
CA ASN A 288 14.05 18.99 -18.15
C ASN A 288 15.37 18.56 -18.81
N VAL A 289 16.52 18.97 -18.27
CA VAL A 289 17.81 18.49 -18.75
C VAL A 289 18.01 17.02 -18.34
N LEU A 290 17.63 16.66 -17.12
CA LEU A 290 17.79 15.30 -16.62
C LEU A 290 16.85 14.29 -17.30
N ASN A 291 15.61 14.68 -17.65
CA ASN A 291 14.65 13.77 -18.30
C ASN A 291 14.79 13.69 -19.84
N GLY A 292 15.69 14.45 -20.44
CA GLY A 292 15.92 14.44 -21.87
C GLY A 292 15.13 15.48 -22.68
N ASN A 293 14.22 16.22 -22.07
CA ASN A 293 13.40 17.25 -22.75
C ASN A 293 14.21 18.46 -23.18
N ALA A 294 15.30 18.78 -22.47
CA ALA A 294 16.20 19.88 -22.82
C ALA A 294 17.66 19.37 -22.91
N LYS A 295 18.33 19.64 -24.05
CA LYS A 295 19.72 19.25 -24.22
C LYS A 295 20.64 20.17 -23.42
N PRO A 296 21.58 19.65 -22.60
CA PRO A 296 22.54 20.46 -21.89
C PRO A 296 23.45 21.23 -22.88
N SER A 297 23.90 22.42 -22.49
CA SER A 297 24.87 23.21 -23.27
C SER A 297 26.25 22.58 -23.27
N ASN A 298 26.68 22.03 -22.13
CA ASN A 298 27.87 21.22 -21.96
C ASN A 298 27.56 20.02 -21.08
N GLY A 299 28.45 19.03 -21.08
CA GLY A 299 28.34 17.82 -20.31
C GLY A 299 27.43 16.77 -20.92
N SER A 300 27.11 15.74 -20.15
CA SER A 300 26.27 14.62 -20.58
C SER A 300 25.44 14.01 -19.46
N VAL A 301 24.33 13.39 -19.86
CA VAL A 301 23.45 12.58 -18.98
C VAL A 301 23.40 11.17 -19.54
N CYS A 302 23.80 10.18 -18.75
CA CYS A 302 23.85 8.78 -19.17
C CYS A 302 23.04 7.88 -18.27
N ILE A 303 22.35 6.91 -18.86
CA ILE A 303 21.68 5.81 -18.17
C ILE A 303 22.35 4.51 -18.60
N ASN A 304 22.92 3.74 -17.67
CA ASN A 304 23.67 2.52 -17.95
C ASN A 304 24.70 2.73 -19.09
N SER A 305 25.49 3.80 -19.01
CA SER A 305 26.51 4.21 -20.01
C SER A 305 25.95 4.69 -21.36
N THR A 306 24.63 4.72 -21.57
CA THR A 306 24.02 5.24 -22.80
C THR A 306 23.64 6.72 -22.61
N ASP A 307 24.19 7.59 -23.47
CA ASP A 307 23.92 9.04 -23.44
C ASP A 307 22.46 9.32 -23.85
N LEU A 308 21.70 9.93 -22.97
CA LEU A 308 20.26 10.21 -23.11
C LEU A 308 19.96 11.15 -24.29
N HIS A 309 20.82 12.12 -24.52
CA HIS A 309 20.60 13.14 -25.55
C HIS A 309 21.17 12.77 -26.94
N LYS A 310 22.16 11.86 -26.98
CA LYS A 310 22.71 11.37 -28.24
C LYS A 310 21.97 10.16 -28.78
N ASN A 311 21.46 9.30 -27.87
CA ASN A 311 20.79 8.04 -28.21
C ASN A 311 19.38 7.93 -27.60
N PRO A 312 18.46 8.89 -27.82
CA PRO A 312 17.15 8.91 -27.17
C PRO A 312 16.30 7.66 -27.48
N LYS A 313 16.42 7.12 -28.71
CA LYS A 313 15.69 5.90 -29.11
C LYS A 313 16.09 4.65 -28.34
N ALA A 314 17.35 4.56 -27.90
CA ALA A 314 17.83 3.41 -27.12
C ALA A 314 17.28 3.41 -25.68
N LEU A 315 16.81 4.55 -25.22
CA LEU A 315 16.27 4.77 -23.86
C LEU A 315 14.75 5.04 -23.87
N GLU A 316 14.10 4.79 -25.00
CA GLU A 316 12.64 4.89 -25.12
C GLU A 316 11.97 3.92 -24.15
N GLY A 317 11.02 4.43 -23.33
CA GLY A 317 10.35 3.68 -22.28
C GLY A 317 11.14 3.49 -20.97
N VAL A 318 12.44 3.82 -20.95
CA VAL A 318 13.27 3.75 -19.72
C VAL A 318 12.98 4.94 -18.80
N VAL A 319 12.66 6.10 -19.38
CA VAL A 319 12.39 7.35 -18.65
C VAL A 319 10.90 7.68 -18.70
N GLY A 320 10.30 7.92 -17.54
CA GLY A 320 8.94 8.45 -17.39
C GLY A 320 8.97 9.89 -16.84
N PHE A 321 7.99 10.71 -17.24
CA PHE A 321 7.88 12.08 -16.80
C PHE A 321 6.44 12.47 -16.46
N VAL A 322 6.21 12.83 -15.20
CA VAL A 322 4.94 13.33 -14.68
C VAL A 322 5.03 14.86 -14.56
N SER A 323 4.28 15.55 -15.40
CA SER A 323 4.23 17.01 -15.39
C SER A 323 3.42 17.55 -14.20
N GLN A 324 3.64 18.84 -13.89
CA GLN A 324 2.88 19.55 -12.84
C GLN A 324 1.37 19.57 -13.15
N SER A 325 1.00 19.81 -14.41
CA SER A 325 -0.40 19.79 -14.87
C SER A 325 -0.85 18.36 -15.17
N ASP A 326 -2.09 18.04 -14.81
CA ASP A 326 -2.68 16.74 -15.07
C ASP A 326 -3.00 16.57 -16.56
N LEU A 327 -2.70 15.38 -17.10
CA LEU A 327 -2.98 15.01 -18.49
C LEU A 327 -4.15 14.03 -18.57
N LEU A 328 -5.15 14.19 -17.71
CA LEU A 328 -6.29 13.29 -17.56
C LEU A 328 -7.44 13.68 -18.48
N MET A 329 -8.10 12.66 -19.03
CA MET A 329 -9.34 12.85 -19.81
C MET A 329 -10.53 12.88 -18.85
N GLU A 330 -11.16 14.04 -18.72
CA GLU A 330 -12.18 14.34 -17.71
C GLU A 330 -13.46 13.53 -17.88
N ASP A 331 -13.86 13.22 -19.11
CA ASP A 331 -15.07 12.44 -19.45
C ASP A 331 -14.91 10.94 -19.22
N LEU A 332 -13.70 10.45 -19.07
CA LEU A 332 -13.40 9.04 -18.86
C LEU A 332 -13.36 8.69 -17.37
N THR A 333 -13.60 7.42 -17.05
CA THR A 333 -13.38 6.89 -15.70
C THR A 333 -11.89 6.78 -15.40
N VAL A 334 -11.56 6.60 -14.14
CA VAL A 334 -10.19 6.32 -13.67
C VAL A 334 -9.63 5.10 -14.41
N TYR A 335 -10.42 4.01 -14.52
CA TYR A 335 -10.04 2.81 -15.26
C TYR A 335 -9.81 3.10 -16.75
N GLN A 336 -10.73 3.81 -17.41
CA GLN A 336 -10.66 4.09 -18.84
C GLN A 336 -9.43 4.96 -19.19
N ASN A 337 -9.11 5.96 -18.38
CA ASN A 337 -7.89 6.76 -18.57
C ASN A 337 -6.64 5.87 -18.63
N LEU A 338 -6.51 4.95 -17.69
CA LEU A 338 -5.34 4.08 -17.63
C LEU A 338 -5.38 2.97 -18.68
N PHE A 339 -6.57 2.42 -18.96
CA PHE A 339 -6.76 1.35 -19.95
C PHE A 339 -6.41 1.79 -21.38
N PHE A 340 -6.94 2.94 -21.83
CA PHE A 340 -6.63 3.44 -23.18
C PHE A 340 -5.16 3.85 -23.31
N ASN A 341 -4.56 4.39 -22.25
CA ASN A 341 -3.11 4.65 -22.24
C ASN A 341 -2.31 3.33 -22.38
N ALA A 342 -2.70 2.30 -21.62
CA ALA A 342 -2.06 0.98 -21.70
C ALA A 342 -2.23 0.32 -23.09
N GLU A 343 -3.39 0.43 -23.70
CA GLU A 343 -3.63 -0.07 -25.09
C GLU A 343 -2.69 0.58 -26.10
N LEU A 344 -2.48 1.89 -25.99
CA LEU A 344 -1.52 2.60 -26.85
C LEU A 344 -0.07 2.16 -26.60
N CYS A 345 0.30 1.88 -25.35
CA CYS A 345 1.65 1.46 -25.00
C CYS A 345 1.95 0.00 -25.35
N PHE A 346 0.94 -0.88 -25.30
CA PHE A 346 1.08 -2.33 -25.43
C PHE A 346 0.25 -2.90 -26.58
N ALA A 347 0.32 -2.27 -27.75
CA ALA A 347 -0.49 -2.61 -28.93
C ALA A 347 -0.37 -4.09 -29.38
N GLN A 348 0.67 -4.82 -28.99
CA GLN A 348 0.88 -6.23 -29.31
C GLN A 348 0.41 -7.20 -28.23
N SER A 349 -0.02 -6.69 -27.06
CA SER A 349 -0.45 -7.52 -25.93
C SER A 349 -1.92 -7.90 -26.04
N SER A 350 -2.30 -9.05 -25.47
CA SER A 350 -3.71 -9.43 -25.42
C SER A 350 -4.50 -8.47 -24.51
N LYS A 351 -5.78 -8.26 -24.82
CA LYS A 351 -6.67 -7.42 -24.01
C LYS A 351 -6.69 -7.86 -22.54
N ALA A 352 -6.74 -9.17 -22.30
CA ALA A 352 -6.73 -9.72 -20.93
C ALA A 352 -5.44 -9.35 -20.15
N THR A 353 -4.28 -9.37 -20.83
CA THR A 353 -3.00 -8.96 -20.22
C THR A 353 -3.01 -7.48 -19.88
N ILE A 354 -3.55 -6.63 -20.76
CA ILE A 354 -3.69 -5.19 -20.53
C ILE A 354 -4.62 -4.93 -19.34
N GLU A 355 -5.80 -5.57 -19.30
CA GLU A 355 -6.77 -5.44 -18.22
C GLU A 355 -6.16 -5.84 -16.87
N GLN A 356 -5.42 -6.94 -16.82
CA GLN A 356 -4.73 -7.36 -15.61
C GLN A 356 -3.72 -6.30 -15.16
N LYS A 357 -2.85 -5.83 -16.06
CA LYS A 357 -1.84 -4.81 -15.77
C LYS A 357 -2.44 -3.50 -15.25
N VAL A 358 -3.53 -3.05 -15.87
CA VAL A 358 -4.30 -1.87 -15.44
C VAL A 358 -4.84 -2.07 -14.02
N ASN A 359 -5.50 -3.20 -13.76
CA ASN A 359 -6.05 -3.49 -12.45
C ASN A 359 -4.96 -3.57 -11.35
N ASP A 360 -3.82 -4.16 -11.66
CA ASP A 360 -2.71 -4.26 -10.72
C ASP A 360 -2.10 -2.89 -10.45
N THR A 361 -1.89 -2.06 -11.48
CA THR A 361 -1.43 -0.66 -11.32
C THR A 361 -2.42 0.16 -10.47
N LEU A 362 -3.74 0.03 -10.69
CA LEU A 362 -4.75 0.72 -9.88
C LEU A 362 -4.74 0.27 -8.43
N LYS A 363 -4.48 -1.01 -8.15
CA LYS A 363 -4.36 -1.54 -6.79
C LYS A 363 -3.09 -1.00 -6.12
N ASP A 364 -1.95 -1.05 -6.79
CA ASP A 364 -0.66 -0.58 -6.26
C ASP A 364 -0.70 0.91 -5.89
N LEU A 365 -1.51 1.70 -6.60
CA LEU A 365 -1.66 3.13 -6.36
C LEU A 365 -2.88 3.48 -5.48
N GLY A 366 -3.60 2.48 -4.94
CA GLY A 366 -4.78 2.70 -4.10
C GLY A 366 -5.93 3.42 -4.83
N LEU A 367 -6.10 3.15 -6.14
CA LEU A 367 -7.13 3.74 -6.99
C LEU A 367 -8.23 2.74 -7.39
N TYR A 368 -8.09 1.48 -7.02
CA TYR A 368 -8.98 0.41 -7.48
C TYR A 368 -10.44 0.64 -7.10
N GLU A 369 -10.71 1.13 -5.89
CA GLU A 369 -12.08 1.42 -5.41
C GLU A 369 -12.72 2.59 -6.17
N ALA A 370 -11.91 3.49 -6.72
CA ALA A 370 -12.39 4.64 -7.50
C ALA A 370 -12.41 4.37 -9.03
N LYS A 371 -12.10 3.17 -9.48
CA LYS A 371 -11.87 2.85 -10.89
C LYS A 371 -13.03 3.20 -11.82
N ASP A 372 -14.26 3.06 -11.35
CA ASP A 372 -15.48 3.28 -12.11
C ASP A 372 -16.01 4.72 -12.02
N LEU A 373 -15.38 5.55 -11.18
CA LEU A 373 -15.71 6.98 -11.07
C LEU A 373 -15.13 7.73 -12.27
N LYS A 374 -15.90 8.68 -12.81
CA LYS A 374 -15.38 9.64 -13.79
C LYS A 374 -14.32 10.52 -13.14
N VAL A 375 -13.32 10.90 -13.91
CA VAL A 375 -12.27 11.83 -13.44
C VAL A 375 -12.87 13.22 -13.16
N GLY A 376 -13.76 13.68 -14.03
CA GLY A 376 -14.41 15.00 -13.92
C GLY A 376 -13.42 16.15 -14.07
N ASN A 377 -13.95 17.36 -14.16
CA ASN A 377 -13.12 18.54 -14.18
C ASN A 377 -12.68 18.96 -12.75
N PRO A 378 -11.65 19.80 -12.58
CA PRO A 378 -11.17 20.21 -11.26
C PRO A 378 -12.21 20.95 -10.40
N LEU A 379 -13.28 21.46 -11.00
CA LEU A 379 -14.36 22.18 -10.30
C LEU A 379 -15.42 21.21 -9.75
N GLU A 380 -15.67 20.09 -10.43
CA GLU A 380 -16.68 19.11 -10.03
C GLU A 380 -16.20 18.10 -8.96
N LYS A 381 -14.89 17.96 -8.77
CA LYS A 381 -14.24 17.13 -7.73
C LYS A 381 -14.87 15.74 -7.52
N ILE A 382 -15.15 15.01 -8.59
CA ILE A 382 -15.69 13.63 -8.52
C ILE A 382 -14.68 12.70 -7.83
N ILE A 383 -13.39 12.88 -8.15
CA ILE A 383 -12.27 12.22 -7.44
C ILE A 383 -11.44 13.25 -6.68
N SER A 384 -10.79 12.85 -5.59
CA SER A 384 -9.97 13.75 -4.78
C SER A 384 -8.73 14.24 -5.53
N GLY A 385 -8.14 15.36 -5.08
CA GLY A 385 -6.87 15.87 -5.64
C GLY A 385 -5.74 14.83 -5.56
N GLY A 386 -5.65 14.09 -4.44
CA GLY A 386 -4.69 13.00 -4.27
C GLY A 386 -4.95 11.83 -5.24
N GLN A 387 -6.21 11.48 -5.50
CA GLN A 387 -6.57 10.48 -6.50
C GLN A 387 -6.20 10.92 -7.91
N ARG A 388 -6.44 12.18 -8.27
CA ARG A 388 -6.03 12.75 -9.57
C ARG A 388 -4.53 12.67 -9.76
N LYS A 389 -3.74 13.08 -8.77
CA LYS A 389 -2.27 13.01 -8.84
C LYS A 389 -1.76 11.58 -8.96
N ARG A 390 -2.32 10.64 -8.18
CA ARG A 390 -1.97 9.23 -8.30
C ARG A 390 -2.34 8.64 -9.66
N LEU A 391 -3.48 9.03 -10.25
CA LEU A 391 -3.85 8.61 -11.60
C LEU A 391 -2.88 9.17 -12.65
N ASN A 392 -2.47 10.44 -12.52
CA ASN A 392 -1.47 11.04 -13.42
C ASN A 392 -0.11 10.30 -13.33
N ILE A 393 0.29 9.89 -12.12
CA ILE A 393 1.47 9.03 -11.92
C ILE A 393 1.25 7.64 -12.54
N ALA A 394 0.05 7.07 -12.43
CA ALA A 394 -0.31 5.77 -13.00
C ALA A 394 -0.12 5.71 -14.52
N LEU A 395 -0.46 6.80 -15.24
CA LEU A 395 -0.31 6.89 -16.69
C LEU A 395 1.15 6.69 -17.15
N GLU A 396 2.10 7.16 -16.37
CA GLU A 396 3.52 6.96 -16.65
C GLU A 396 4.02 5.60 -16.13
N LEU A 397 3.56 5.18 -14.96
CA LEU A 397 4.00 3.92 -14.34
C LEU A 397 3.56 2.68 -15.11
N ILE A 398 2.48 2.74 -15.87
CA ILE A 398 1.97 1.59 -16.65
C ILE A 398 3.02 1.08 -17.65
N ARG A 399 3.94 1.96 -18.09
CA ARG A 399 5.07 1.62 -18.98
C ARG A 399 6.23 0.97 -18.24
N GLU A 400 6.20 0.93 -16.90
CA GLU A 400 7.26 0.41 -16.04
C GLU A 400 8.63 1.10 -16.23
N PRO A 401 8.71 2.44 -16.31
CA PRO A 401 9.99 3.12 -16.50
C PRO A 401 10.94 2.79 -15.36
N GLY A 402 12.23 2.69 -15.68
CA GLY A 402 13.29 2.49 -14.69
C GLY A 402 13.64 3.78 -13.94
N VAL A 403 13.56 4.92 -14.63
CA VAL A 403 13.78 6.26 -14.06
C VAL A 403 12.51 7.09 -14.20
N LEU A 404 12.06 7.71 -13.12
CA LEU A 404 10.83 8.52 -13.11
C LEU A 404 11.14 9.93 -12.62
N PHE A 405 10.66 10.92 -13.35
CA PHE A 405 10.76 12.34 -13.02
C PHE A 405 9.38 12.90 -12.73
N LEU A 406 9.23 13.66 -11.63
CA LEU A 406 7.98 14.31 -11.25
C LEU A 406 8.21 15.78 -10.96
N ASP A 407 7.41 16.64 -11.60
CA ASP A 407 7.44 18.07 -11.37
C ASP A 407 6.29 18.48 -10.43
N GLU A 408 6.64 18.83 -9.20
CA GLU A 408 5.72 19.27 -8.13
C GLU A 408 4.47 18.38 -7.94
N PRO A 409 4.62 17.05 -7.74
CA PRO A 409 3.49 16.13 -7.65
C PRO A 409 2.59 16.37 -6.43
N THR A 410 3.04 17.17 -5.47
CA THR A 410 2.32 17.49 -4.23
C THR A 410 1.68 18.88 -4.24
N SER A 411 1.84 19.64 -5.34
CA SER A 411 1.30 21.00 -5.46
C SER A 411 -0.23 20.99 -5.38
N GLY A 412 -0.79 21.85 -4.52
CA GLY A 412 -2.25 21.99 -4.34
C GLY A 412 -2.91 20.89 -3.50
N LEU A 413 -2.14 20.00 -2.89
CA LEU A 413 -2.63 18.94 -2.03
C LEU A 413 -2.58 19.30 -0.53
N SER A 414 -3.36 18.58 0.27
CA SER A 414 -3.22 18.59 1.72
C SER A 414 -1.87 17.99 2.15
N SER A 415 -1.42 18.31 3.37
CA SER A 415 -0.19 17.70 3.92
C SER A 415 -0.30 16.17 3.97
N SER A 416 -1.46 15.64 4.35
CA SER A 416 -1.71 14.20 4.41
C SER A 416 -1.64 13.55 3.02
N ASP A 417 -2.29 14.12 2.00
CA ASP A 417 -2.22 13.57 0.63
C ASP A 417 -0.80 13.63 0.06
N SER A 418 -0.06 14.71 0.39
CA SER A 418 1.34 14.87 -0.02
C SER A 418 2.23 13.78 0.55
N GLU A 419 2.06 13.44 1.83
CA GLU A 419 2.80 12.34 2.46
C GLU A 419 2.47 10.99 1.84
N VAL A 420 1.19 10.72 1.58
CA VAL A 420 0.76 9.47 0.92
C VAL A 420 1.40 9.33 -0.47
N ILE A 421 1.49 10.42 -1.25
CA ILE A 421 2.13 10.38 -2.57
C ILE A 421 3.64 10.15 -2.44
N LEU A 422 4.32 10.84 -1.53
CA LEU A 422 5.77 10.67 -1.37
C LEU A 422 6.14 9.30 -0.81
N ASP A 423 5.33 8.74 0.11
CA ASP A 423 5.52 7.37 0.58
C ASP A 423 5.31 6.35 -0.55
N LEU A 424 4.30 6.54 -1.40
CA LEU A 424 4.11 5.73 -2.60
C LEU A 424 5.34 5.78 -3.53
N LEU A 425 5.89 6.98 -3.77
CA LEU A 425 7.10 7.12 -4.58
C LEU A 425 8.30 6.46 -3.91
N LYS A 426 8.40 6.53 -2.59
CA LYS A 426 9.43 5.81 -1.82
C LYS A 426 9.31 4.30 -1.98
N SER A 427 8.11 3.74 -1.87
CA SER A 427 7.84 2.32 -2.12
C SER A 427 8.27 1.90 -3.55
N LEU A 428 7.96 2.71 -4.55
CA LEU A 428 8.38 2.47 -5.92
C LEU A 428 9.92 2.51 -6.10
N ALA A 429 10.58 3.44 -5.39
CA ALA A 429 12.04 3.48 -5.37
C ALA A 429 12.61 2.20 -4.74
N LEU A 430 12.08 1.74 -3.61
CA LEU A 430 12.50 0.50 -2.96
C LEU A 430 12.32 -0.74 -3.87
N LYS A 431 11.34 -0.71 -4.77
CA LYS A 431 11.18 -1.72 -5.83
C LYS A 431 12.24 -1.62 -6.96
N GLY A 432 13.24 -0.76 -6.80
CA GLY A 432 14.41 -0.64 -7.68
C GLY A 432 14.36 0.48 -8.69
N LYS A 433 13.31 1.33 -8.71
CA LYS A 433 13.25 2.51 -9.58
C LYS A 433 14.13 3.64 -9.03
N LEU A 434 14.63 4.49 -9.93
CA LEU A 434 15.25 5.77 -9.58
C LEU A 434 14.22 6.88 -9.79
N ILE A 435 13.94 7.65 -8.74
CA ILE A 435 12.87 8.65 -8.80
C ILE A 435 13.41 10.04 -8.43
N PHE A 436 13.22 11.00 -9.32
CA PHE A 436 13.53 12.41 -9.09
C PHE A 436 12.25 13.20 -8.92
N VAL A 437 12.14 13.96 -7.83
CA VAL A 437 10.97 14.76 -7.50
C VAL A 437 11.36 16.21 -7.29
N VAL A 438 10.79 17.11 -8.08
CA VAL A 438 10.81 18.55 -7.74
C VAL A 438 9.77 18.79 -6.67
N ILE A 439 10.18 19.34 -5.55
CA ILE A 439 9.29 19.63 -4.43
C ILE A 439 9.51 21.05 -3.90
N HIS A 440 8.42 21.69 -3.50
CA HIS A 440 8.43 23.04 -2.95
C HIS A 440 8.00 22.99 -1.48
N GLN A 441 8.85 23.46 -0.56
CA GLN A 441 8.59 23.56 0.88
C GLN A 441 8.00 22.28 1.52
N PRO A 442 8.71 21.15 1.49
CA PRO A 442 8.24 19.92 2.13
C PRO A 442 8.13 20.07 3.65
N SER A 443 7.20 19.34 4.26
CA SER A 443 7.18 19.17 5.71
C SER A 443 8.45 18.41 6.17
N SER A 444 8.80 18.51 7.44
CA SER A 444 9.95 17.80 8.00
C SER A 444 9.82 16.28 7.85
N GLN A 445 8.62 15.77 7.84
CA GLN A 445 8.33 14.34 7.65
C GLN A 445 8.57 13.90 6.20
N ILE A 446 8.07 14.67 5.24
CA ILE A 446 8.33 14.43 3.81
C ILE A 446 9.84 14.52 3.52
N PHE A 447 10.54 15.47 4.16
CA PHE A 447 11.97 15.65 3.98
C PHE A 447 12.78 14.37 4.33
N LYS A 448 12.39 13.66 5.36
CA LYS A 448 13.03 12.40 5.80
C LYS A 448 12.84 11.22 4.82
N LEU A 449 11.87 11.27 3.91
CA LEU A 449 11.63 10.21 2.92
C LEU A 449 12.67 10.18 1.80
N PHE A 450 13.35 11.30 1.55
CA PHE A 450 14.36 11.38 0.50
C PHE A 450 15.66 10.67 0.90
N ASP A 451 16.25 9.96 -0.04
CA ASP A 451 17.59 9.37 0.12
C ASP A 451 18.68 10.38 -0.20
N LYS A 452 18.38 11.32 -1.12
CA LYS A 452 19.27 12.41 -1.51
C LYS A 452 18.51 13.68 -1.86
N LEU A 453 19.20 14.79 -1.73
CA LEU A 453 18.71 16.11 -2.09
C LEU A 453 19.70 16.83 -3.00
N ILE A 454 19.14 17.56 -3.96
CA ILE A 454 19.82 18.54 -4.79
C ILE A 454 19.17 19.88 -4.51
N LEU A 455 19.89 20.80 -3.88
CA LEU A 455 19.41 22.16 -3.60
C LEU A 455 19.97 23.15 -4.60
N LEU A 456 19.07 23.93 -5.21
CA LEU A 456 19.43 24.99 -6.15
C LEU A 456 19.11 26.36 -5.53
N ASP A 457 20.04 27.29 -5.72
CA ASP A 457 19.81 28.71 -5.46
C ASP A 457 19.45 29.46 -6.74
N LYS A 458 19.01 30.72 -6.60
CA LYS A 458 18.63 31.58 -7.72
C LYS A 458 19.71 31.64 -8.79
N GLY A 459 19.30 31.51 -10.06
CA GLY A 459 20.21 31.51 -11.19
C GLY A 459 20.78 30.13 -11.55
N GLY A 460 20.29 29.04 -10.94
CA GLY A 460 20.70 27.68 -11.29
C GLY A 460 21.99 27.22 -10.61
N TYR A 461 22.35 27.81 -9.47
CA TYR A 461 23.54 27.40 -8.70
C TYR A 461 23.23 26.19 -7.83
N PRO A 462 23.89 25.03 -7.99
CA PRO A 462 23.79 23.93 -7.05
C PRO A 462 24.55 24.28 -5.76
N ILE A 463 23.82 24.37 -4.64
CA ILE A 463 24.40 24.74 -3.34
C ILE A 463 24.56 23.58 -2.38
N TYR A 464 23.84 22.51 -2.61
CA TYR A 464 23.96 21.27 -1.83
C TYR A 464 23.59 20.06 -2.67
N GLN A 465 24.33 18.99 -2.44
CA GLN A 465 24.06 17.67 -2.99
C GLN A 465 24.50 16.61 -1.97
N GLY A 466 23.56 15.86 -1.44
CA GLY A 466 23.90 14.88 -0.40
C GLY A 466 22.67 14.28 0.26
N ASN A 467 22.88 13.60 1.38
CA ASN A 467 21.82 13.03 2.18
C ASN A 467 21.06 14.14 2.92
N PRO A 468 19.73 14.01 3.13
CA PRO A 468 18.94 15.03 3.83
C PRO A 468 19.27 15.17 5.31
N VAL A 469 19.84 14.14 5.94
CA VAL A 469 20.22 14.07 7.37
C VAL A 469 21.63 13.54 7.52
#